data_11e74e934f2046e72309694a94baa8e4
#
_entry.id   11e74e934f2046e72309694a94baa8e4
#
_cell.length_a   1.000
_cell.length_b   1.000
_cell.length_c   1.000
_cell.angle_alpha   90.00
_cell.angle_beta   90.00
_cell.angle_gamma   90.00
#
_symmetry.space_group_name_H-M   'P 1'
#
loop_
_entity.id
_entity.type
_entity.pdbx_description
1 polymer ?
#
loop_
_entity_poly.entity_id
_entity_poly.type
_entity_poly.pdbx_seq_one_letter_code
_entity_poly.pdbx_strand_id
1 'polypeptide(L)'
;MELIITEKDNAARRIADILSGESASSTRRNGVNVYRWGGKRVIGLSGHVVGVDFPEEYSDWRDVEPVELIDAEVEKTPTQESIVAALRSLARDADRVTIATDYDREGELIGKEAYELVREVNEDVPVNRVRVSA
;
A
#
# COMPACT_ATOMS: atom_id res chain seq x y z
N MET A 1 5.22 -11.43 -12.06
CA MET A 1 4.47 -11.25 -10.81
C MET A 1 3.39 -10.20 -11.02
N GLU A 2 2.21 -10.48 -10.52
CA GLU A 2 1.11 -9.52 -10.57
C GLU A 2 0.97 -8.84 -9.21
N LEU A 3 0.91 -7.51 -9.21
CA LEU A 3 0.74 -6.72 -7.99
C LEU A 3 -0.69 -6.20 -7.93
N ILE A 4 -1.37 -6.47 -6.83
CA ILE A 4 -2.73 -5.99 -6.60
C ILE A 4 -2.65 -4.96 -5.46
N ILE A 5 -3.20 -3.78 -5.71
CA ILE A 5 -3.14 -2.67 -4.77
C ILE A 5 -4.54 -2.39 -4.26
N THR A 6 -4.73 -2.46 -2.96
CA THR A 6 -6.03 -2.18 -2.33
C THR A 6 -5.93 -0.93 -1.47
N GLU A 7 -7.07 -0.45 -1.02
CA GLU A 7 -7.12 0.77 -0.25
C GLU A 7 -6.63 0.56 1.19
N LYS A 8 -6.94 -0.58 1.79
CA LYS A 8 -6.59 -0.87 3.17
C LYS A 8 -6.17 -2.32 3.34
N ASP A 9 -5.45 -2.58 4.42
CA ASP A 9 -4.95 -3.92 4.69
C ASP A 9 -6.08 -4.95 4.83
N ASN A 10 -7.21 -4.56 5.38
CA ASN A 10 -8.35 -5.48 5.50
C ASN A 10 -8.77 -6.01 4.14
N ALA A 11 -8.86 -5.15 3.16
CA ALA A 11 -9.24 -5.55 1.81
C ALA A 11 -8.15 -6.41 1.17
N ALA A 12 -6.89 -6.07 1.40
CA ALA A 12 -5.79 -6.85 0.86
C ALA A 12 -5.84 -8.28 1.39
N ARG A 13 -6.05 -8.43 2.68
CA ARG A 13 -6.12 -9.74 3.31
C ARG A 13 -7.29 -10.54 2.77
N ARG A 14 -8.45 -9.90 2.62
CA ARG A 14 -9.64 -10.59 2.13
C ARG A 14 -9.46 -11.06 0.69
N ILE A 15 -8.90 -10.19 -0.15
CA ILE A 15 -8.65 -10.56 -1.55
C ILE A 15 -7.66 -11.70 -1.63
N ALA A 16 -6.61 -11.64 -0.82
CA ALA A 16 -5.62 -12.71 -0.80
C ALA A 16 -6.26 -14.04 -0.40
N ASP A 17 -7.08 -14.04 0.64
CA ASP A 17 -7.73 -15.26 1.10
C ASP A 17 -8.65 -15.83 0.03
N ILE A 18 -9.43 -14.99 -0.60
CA ILE A 18 -10.39 -15.44 -1.61
C ILE A 18 -9.69 -15.99 -2.84
N LEU A 19 -8.74 -15.24 -3.37
CA LEU A 19 -8.11 -15.62 -4.63
C LEU A 19 -7.13 -16.78 -4.47
N SER A 20 -6.55 -16.94 -3.29
CA SER A 20 -5.59 -18.01 -3.05
C SER A 20 -6.21 -19.28 -2.49
N GLY A 21 -7.51 -19.23 -2.14
CA GLY A 21 -8.13 -20.35 -1.44
C GLY A 21 -7.54 -20.53 -0.07
N GLU A 22 -7.22 -19.42 0.60
CA GLU A 22 -6.66 -19.38 1.94
C GLU A 22 -5.23 -19.92 2.03
N SER A 23 -4.54 -19.99 0.91
CA SER A 23 -3.15 -20.47 0.89
C SER A 23 -2.13 -19.36 0.85
N ALA A 24 -2.56 -18.10 0.88
CA ALA A 24 -1.63 -16.98 0.83
C ALA A 24 -0.78 -16.92 2.09
N SER A 25 0.48 -16.58 1.93
CA SER A 25 1.35 -16.27 3.06
C SER A 25 1.49 -14.78 3.18
N SER A 26 1.90 -14.31 4.35
CA SER A 26 2.07 -12.89 4.56
C SER A 26 3.46 -12.58 5.06
N THR A 27 3.95 -11.42 4.68
CA THR A 27 5.22 -10.89 5.15
C THR A 27 4.93 -9.51 5.73
N ARG A 28 5.48 -9.23 6.91
CA ARG A 28 5.30 -7.93 7.53
C ARG A 28 6.64 -7.25 7.68
N ARG A 29 6.74 -6.03 7.18
CA ARG A 29 7.96 -5.28 7.25
C ARG A 29 7.63 -3.80 7.46
N ASN A 30 8.19 -3.23 8.52
CA ASN A 30 7.94 -1.83 8.88
C ASN A 30 6.45 -1.53 9.01
N GLY A 31 5.68 -2.50 9.53
CA GLY A 31 4.25 -2.33 9.73
C GLY A 31 3.41 -2.57 8.49
N VAL A 32 4.02 -2.85 7.35
CA VAL A 32 3.29 -3.08 6.11
C VAL A 32 3.18 -4.57 5.84
N ASN A 33 1.95 -5.04 5.64
CA ASN A 33 1.71 -6.44 5.30
C ASN A 33 1.62 -6.60 3.80
N VAL A 34 2.28 -7.63 3.29
CA VAL A 34 2.17 -8.01 1.88
C VAL A 34 1.77 -9.48 1.85
N TYR A 35 0.68 -9.77 1.15
CA TYR A 35 0.18 -11.13 1.02
C TYR A 35 0.61 -11.68 -0.33
N ARG A 36 1.00 -12.94 -0.35
CA ARG A 36 1.51 -13.52 -1.58
C ARG A 36 1.11 -14.98 -1.74
N TRP A 37 0.86 -15.35 -2.97
CA TRP A 37 0.62 -16.75 -3.37
C TRP A 37 0.91 -16.85 -4.86
N GLY A 38 1.50 -17.96 -5.26
CA GLY A 38 1.86 -18.14 -6.66
C GLY A 38 2.68 -16.97 -7.16
N GLY A 39 2.30 -16.41 -8.27
CA GLY A 39 2.97 -15.25 -8.84
C GLY A 39 2.30 -13.93 -8.50
N LYS A 40 1.57 -13.87 -7.39
CA LYS A 40 0.80 -12.67 -7.05
C LYS A 40 1.21 -12.09 -5.71
N ARG A 41 1.02 -10.77 -5.59
CA ARG A 41 1.26 -10.02 -4.36
C ARG A 41 0.11 -9.04 -4.17
N VAL A 42 -0.33 -8.85 -2.93
CA VAL A 42 -1.36 -7.86 -2.61
C VAL A 42 -0.86 -6.99 -1.48
N ILE A 43 -1.01 -5.69 -1.65
CA ILE A 43 -0.65 -4.71 -0.62
C ILE A 43 -1.85 -3.81 -0.35
N GLY A 44 -2.06 -3.44 0.90
CA GLY A 44 -3.07 -2.46 1.28
C GLY A 44 -2.41 -1.15 1.63
N LEU A 45 -2.91 -0.07 1.04
CA LEU A 45 -2.46 1.27 1.38
C LEU A 45 -3.26 1.73 2.58
N SER A 46 -2.76 2.63 3.37
CA SER A 46 -3.54 3.16 4.49
C SER A 46 -4.14 4.49 4.08
N GLY A 47 -4.90 4.47 2.98
CA GLY A 47 -5.47 5.68 2.43
C GLY A 47 -4.51 6.34 1.45
N HIS A 48 -4.49 7.66 1.44
CA HIS A 48 -3.68 8.41 0.46
C HIS A 48 -2.19 8.21 0.69
N VAL A 49 -1.45 8.07 -0.39
CA VAL A 49 0.00 7.83 -0.33
C VAL A 49 0.82 8.96 -0.92
N VAL A 50 0.18 9.92 -1.57
CA VAL A 50 0.86 11.11 -2.08
C VAL A 50 0.07 12.34 -1.70
N GLY A 51 0.69 13.49 -1.82
CA GLY A 51 0.04 14.73 -1.52
C GLY A 51 -0.11 15.01 -0.06
N VAL A 52 0.50 14.19 0.77
CA VAL A 52 0.49 14.41 2.20
C VAL A 52 1.63 15.33 2.53
N ASP A 53 1.29 16.47 3.09
CA ASP A 53 2.26 17.50 3.41
C ASP A 53 2.41 17.57 4.92
N PHE A 54 3.50 17.03 5.41
CA PHE A 54 3.77 17.03 6.84
C PHE A 54 4.80 18.04 7.31
N PRO A 55 5.42 18.86 6.47
CA PRO A 55 6.66 19.54 6.87
C PRO A 55 6.56 20.24 8.21
N GLU A 56 5.53 21.03 8.40
CA GLU A 56 5.41 21.81 9.60
C GLU A 56 4.92 20.98 10.79
N GLU A 57 3.86 20.25 10.59
CA GLU A 57 3.33 19.41 11.65
C GLU A 57 4.35 18.41 12.09
N TYR A 58 5.07 17.87 11.15
CA TYR A 58 6.05 16.86 11.44
C TYR A 58 7.22 17.44 12.23
N SER A 59 7.62 18.64 11.89
CA SER A 59 8.69 19.29 12.62
C SER A 59 8.30 19.56 14.07
N ASP A 60 7.11 20.09 14.26
CA ASP A 60 6.60 20.34 15.61
C ASP A 60 6.53 19.06 16.41
N TRP A 61 6.07 18.03 15.75
CA TRP A 61 5.89 16.75 16.38
C TRP A 61 7.22 16.14 16.83
N ARG A 62 8.23 16.27 16.00
CA ARG A 62 9.55 15.75 16.33
C ARG A 62 10.17 16.47 17.52
N ASP A 63 9.87 17.72 17.66
CA ASP A 63 10.42 18.51 18.74
C ASP A 63 9.82 18.15 20.09
N VAL A 64 8.68 17.49 20.06
CA VAL A 64 7.91 17.27 21.28
C VAL A 64 8.39 16.06 22.06
N GLU A 65 8.38 14.88 21.45
CA GLU A 65 8.56 13.66 22.23
C GLU A 65 9.35 12.58 21.53
N PRO A 66 10.65 12.59 21.65
CA PRO A 66 11.45 11.50 21.06
C PRO A 66 11.06 10.13 21.59
N VAL A 67 10.65 10.07 22.85
CA VAL A 67 10.26 8.81 23.45
C VAL A 67 9.02 8.25 22.76
N GLU A 68 8.08 9.11 22.43
CA GLU A 68 6.88 8.68 21.74
C GLU A 68 7.16 8.13 20.37
N LEU A 69 8.15 8.69 19.71
CA LEU A 69 8.55 8.17 18.41
C LEU A 69 9.04 6.74 18.52
N ILE A 70 9.79 6.46 19.57
CA ILE A 70 10.29 5.12 19.80
C ILE A 70 9.13 4.16 20.08
N ASP A 71 8.19 4.60 20.87
CA ASP A 71 7.03 3.77 21.18
C ASP A 71 6.22 3.47 19.93
N ALA A 72 6.06 4.46 19.08
CA ALA A 72 5.32 4.27 17.83
C ALA A 72 6.00 3.23 16.96
N GLU A 73 7.32 3.24 16.92
CA GLU A 73 8.05 2.24 16.16
C GLU A 73 7.86 0.85 16.73
N VAL A 74 7.85 0.77 18.05
CA VAL A 74 7.64 -0.52 18.71
C VAL A 74 6.29 -1.10 18.37
N GLU A 75 5.29 -0.26 18.25
CA GLU A 75 3.95 -0.71 17.89
C GLU A 75 3.84 -1.09 16.42
N LYS A 76 4.84 -0.70 15.62
CA LYS A 76 4.92 -1.13 14.23
C LYS A 76 3.74 -0.68 13.39
N THR A 77 3.26 0.52 13.66
CA THR A 77 2.24 1.13 12.83
C THR A 77 2.88 1.54 11.50
N PRO A 78 2.26 1.20 10.37
CA PRO A 78 2.85 1.57 9.08
C PRO A 78 2.85 3.08 8.92
N THR A 79 3.92 3.61 8.36
CA THR A 79 4.02 5.02 8.04
C THR A 79 3.78 5.21 6.55
N GLN A 80 3.48 6.44 6.15
CA GLN A 80 3.35 6.74 4.72
C GLN A 80 4.61 6.38 3.98
N GLU A 81 5.77 6.69 4.55
CA GLU A 81 7.04 6.36 3.92
C GLU A 81 7.22 4.86 3.71
N SER A 82 6.89 4.06 4.73
CA SER A 82 7.08 2.62 4.60
C SER A 82 6.11 2.03 3.59
N ILE A 83 4.89 2.54 3.51
CA ILE A 83 3.92 2.08 2.54
C ILE A 83 4.37 2.44 1.13
N VAL A 84 4.82 3.66 0.91
CA VAL A 84 5.30 4.10 -0.39
C VAL A 84 6.52 3.29 -0.81
N ALA A 85 7.45 3.06 0.12
CA ALA A 85 8.64 2.27 -0.18
C ALA A 85 8.28 0.84 -0.58
N ALA A 86 7.36 0.23 0.13
CA ALA A 86 6.91 -1.13 -0.18
C ALA A 86 6.23 -1.16 -1.55
N LEU A 87 5.37 -0.20 -1.82
CA LEU A 87 4.67 -0.13 -3.09
C LEU A 87 5.64 0.04 -4.25
N ARG A 88 6.60 0.93 -4.12
CA ARG A 88 7.59 1.14 -5.16
C ARG A 88 8.43 -0.12 -5.42
N SER A 89 8.83 -0.78 -4.36
CA SER A 89 9.64 -1.99 -4.49
C SER A 89 8.87 -3.08 -5.22
N LEU A 90 7.62 -3.29 -4.85
CA LEU A 90 6.79 -4.32 -5.49
C LEU A 90 6.47 -3.96 -6.93
N ALA A 91 6.14 -2.71 -7.19
CA ALA A 91 5.77 -2.27 -8.53
C ALA A 91 6.94 -2.36 -9.50
N ARG A 92 8.15 -2.16 -9.01
CA ARG A 92 9.33 -2.23 -9.86
C ARG A 92 9.49 -3.59 -10.49
N ASP A 93 9.12 -4.64 -9.77
CA ASP A 93 9.27 -6.01 -10.23
C ASP A 93 8.00 -6.60 -10.82
N ALA A 94 6.94 -5.83 -10.91
CA ALA A 94 5.65 -6.35 -11.36
C ALA A 94 5.58 -6.43 -12.89
N ASP A 95 4.96 -7.49 -13.37
CA ASP A 95 4.66 -7.66 -14.79
C ASP A 95 3.27 -7.12 -15.12
N ARG A 96 2.44 -6.96 -14.11
CA ARG A 96 1.09 -6.43 -14.24
C ARG A 96 0.68 -5.85 -12.90
N VAL A 97 -0.07 -4.76 -12.95
CA VAL A 97 -0.58 -4.13 -11.72
C VAL A 97 -2.09 -4.01 -11.84
N THR A 98 -2.77 -4.36 -10.76
CA THR A 98 -4.22 -4.22 -10.67
C THR A 98 -4.53 -3.30 -9.50
N ILE A 99 -5.26 -2.24 -9.76
CA ILE A 99 -5.67 -1.30 -8.72
C ILE A 99 -7.10 -1.64 -8.33
N ALA A 100 -7.27 -2.03 -7.07
CA ALA A 100 -8.54 -2.51 -6.55
C ALA A 100 -8.97 -1.69 -5.33
N THR A 101 -9.00 -0.39 -5.49
CA THR A 101 -9.49 0.51 -4.46
C THR A 101 -11.01 0.65 -4.58
N ASP A 102 -11.64 1.17 -3.54
CA ASP A 102 -13.09 1.28 -3.51
C ASP A 102 -13.62 2.11 -4.67
N TYR A 103 -14.83 1.79 -5.09
CA TYR A 103 -15.47 2.49 -6.19
C TYR A 103 -16.25 3.70 -5.66
N ASP A 104 -15.53 4.69 -5.19
CA ASP A 104 -16.10 5.96 -4.76
C ASP A 104 -15.06 7.04 -5.04
N ARG A 105 -15.40 8.29 -4.75
CA ARG A 105 -14.51 9.40 -5.07
C ARG A 105 -13.15 9.27 -4.40
N GLU A 106 -13.14 8.91 -3.14
CA GLU A 106 -11.89 8.77 -2.41
C GLU A 106 -11.06 7.62 -2.93
N GLY A 107 -11.72 6.49 -3.20
CA GLY A 107 -11.03 5.33 -3.76
C GLY A 107 -10.43 5.61 -5.12
N GLU A 108 -11.11 6.42 -5.94
CA GLU A 108 -10.56 6.81 -7.23
C GLU A 108 -9.33 7.70 -7.09
N LEU A 109 -9.32 8.60 -6.11
CA LEU A 109 -8.16 9.44 -5.86
C LEU A 109 -6.99 8.61 -5.35
N ILE A 110 -7.25 7.72 -4.42
CA ILE A 110 -6.21 6.83 -3.88
C ILE A 110 -5.64 5.97 -5.00
N GLY A 111 -6.50 5.42 -5.85
CA GLY A 111 -6.07 4.61 -6.98
C GLY A 111 -5.23 5.39 -7.96
N LYS A 112 -5.58 6.65 -8.21
CA LYS A 112 -4.80 7.50 -9.09
C LYS A 112 -3.42 7.77 -8.53
N GLU A 113 -3.34 8.04 -7.23
CA GLU A 113 -2.07 8.27 -6.57
C GLU A 113 -1.18 7.04 -6.65
N ALA A 114 -1.76 5.87 -6.43
CA ALA A 114 -1.01 4.62 -6.53
C ALA A 114 -0.53 4.40 -7.97
N TYR A 115 -1.39 4.68 -8.94
CA TYR A 115 -1.02 4.57 -10.35
C TYR A 115 0.19 5.44 -10.69
N GLU A 116 0.19 6.66 -10.19
CA GLU A 116 1.29 7.58 -10.46
C GLU A 116 2.59 7.07 -9.86
N LEU A 117 2.54 6.53 -8.65
CA LEU A 117 3.72 5.96 -8.03
C LEU A 117 4.24 4.75 -8.81
N VAL A 118 3.34 3.91 -9.30
CA VAL A 118 3.73 2.76 -10.10
C VAL A 118 4.45 3.21 -11.38
N ARG A 119 3.89 4.22 -12.03
CA ARG A 119 4.49 4.73 -13.28
C ARG A 119 5.88 5.32 -13.07
N GLU A 120 6.15 5.85 -11.88
CA GLU A 120 7.48 6.38 -11.60
C GLU A 120 8.55 5.30 -11.61
N VAL A 121 8.21 4.10 -11.17
CA VAL A 121 9.21 3.04 -11.03
C VAL A 121 9.10 1.94 -12.07
N ASN A 122 7.97 1.87 -12.78
CA ASN A 122 7.76 0.86 -13.82
C ASN A 122 6.88 1.48 -14.91
N GLU A 123 7.51 2.18 -15.82
CA GLU A 123 6.87 3.04 -16.78
C GLU A 123 5.93 2.31 -17.75
N ASP A 124 6.28 1.09 -18.12
CA ASP A 124 5.56 0.36 -19.16
C ASP A 124 4.65 -0.74 -18.67
N VAL A 125 4.55 -0.93 -17.37
CA VAL A 125 3.77 -2.05 -16.85
C VAL A 125 2.28 -1.87 -17.15
N PRO A 126 1.58 -2.92 -17.59
CA PRO A 126 0.13 -2.83 -17.77
C PRO A 126 -0.57 -2.62 -16.43
N VAL A 127 -1.51 -1.68 -16.40
CA VAL A 127 -2.26 -1.38 -15.18
C VAL A 127 -3.75 -1.50 -15.46
N ASN A 128 -4.44 -2.28 -14.64
CA ASN A 128 -5.88 -2.46 -14.72
C ASN A 128 -6.54 -1.83 -13.49
N ARG A 129 -7.74 -1.32 -13.68
CA ARG A 129 -8.53 -0.78 -12.59
C ARG A 129 -9.75 -1.68 -12.38
N VAL A 130 -9.87 -2.23 -11.18
CA VAL A 130 -10.99 -3.07 -10.81
C VAL A 130 -11.87 -2.32 -9.83
N ARG A 131 -13.17 -2.35 -10.04
CA ARG A 131 -14.11 -1.69 -9.13
C ARG A 131 -14.44 -2.62 -7.98
N VAL A 132 -14.31 -2.09 -6.79
CA VAL A 132 -14.58 -2.86 -5.58
C VAL A 132 -15.68 -2.16 -4.81
N SER A 133 -16.70 -2.90 -4.42
CA SER A 133 -17.76 -2.39 -3.57
C SER A 133 -17.38 -2.59 -2.12
N ALA A 134 -17.56 -1.55 -1.35
CA ALA A 134 -17.24 -1.65 0.07
C ALA A 134 -18.28 -2.49 0.81
#